data_ce8dc81d2660d189d52b09375b294205
#
_entry.id   ce8dc81d2660d189d52b09375b294205
#
_cell.length_a   1.000
_cell.length_b   1.000
_cell.length_c   1.000
_cell.angle_alpha   90.00
_cell.angle_beta   90.00
_cell.angle_gamma   90.00
#
_symmetry.space_group_name_H-M   'P 1'
#
loop_
_entity.id
_entity.type
_entity.pdbx_description
1 polymer ?
#
loop_
_entity_poly.entity_id
_entity_poly.type
_entity_poly.pdbx_seq_one_letter_code
_entity_poly.pdbx_strand_id
1 'polypeptide(L)'
;GDICIVPSNVAAIAYNKEAKYKLAGTVGFGSLYVISSNNSVNSLEYLKGKDVYNVGQGLTPDLIFKILLQNDGINPEKDLTLSYVNAASELAPLFIEGKAKYAVVPEPMLTQIMTKKPETKIVASLNEQWKKMSDSKMGYPQSSIIVKEDLAKNNSEAVQKILKEIDNSTKWANGNKEEAGAFAEEVGITGKKEIIAKSLERANLNYVSALDSESEYINFYDKIYSLEPKAIGGKKVNEEIFLQK
;
A
#
# COMPACT_ATOMS: atom_id res chain seq x y z
N GLY A 1 5.92 1.53 20.16
CA GLY A 1 4.70 0.72 20.30
C GLY A 1 5.02 -0.75 20.42
N ASP A 2 4.14 -1.54 20.99
CA ASP A 2 4.36 -2.98 21.18
C ASP A 2 3.84 -3.78 19.98
N ILE A 3 2.76 -3.30 19.36
CA ILE A 3 2.23 -3.74 18.09
C ILE A 3 2.04 -2.49 17.23
N CYS A 4 2.50 -2.51 15.99
CA CYS A 4 2.41 -1.38 15.08
C CYS A 4 1.94 -1.84 13.69
N ILE A 5 1.15 -1.00 13.02
CA ILE A 5 0.88 -1.12 11.59
C ILE A 5 1.77 -0.11 10.88
N VAL A 6 2.57 -0.59 9.95
CA VAL A 6 3.59 0.21 9.24
C VAL A 6 3.57 -0.09 7.75
N PRO A 7 4.08 0.81 6.88
CA PRO A 7 4.37 0.46 5.49
C PRO A 7 5.29 -0.78 5.42
N SER A 8 5.04 -1.68 4.49
CA SER A 8 5.70 -2.99 4.48
C SER A 8 7.22 -2.92 4.31
N ASN A 9 7.75 -1.93 3.58
CA ASN A 9 9.18 -1.72 3.51
C ASN A 9 9.79 -1.24 4.84
N VAL A 10 9.03 -0.53 5.67
CA VAL A 10 9.46 -0.10 7.01
C VAL A 10 9.61 -1.28 7.96
N ALA A 11 8.76 -2.32 7.83
CA ALA A 11 8.91 -3.56 8.58
C ALA A 11 10.27 -4.24 8.28
N ALA A 12 10.68 -4.28 7.01
CA ALA A 12 12.00 -4.79 6.62
C ALA A 12 13.16 -3.93 7.13
N ILE A 13 13.01 -2.59 7.11
CA ILE A 13 14.01 -1.68 7.68
C ILE A 13 14.18 -1.96 9.19
N ALA A 14 13.08 -2.11 9.91
CA ALA A 14 13.12 -2.40 11.35
C ALA A 14 13.84 -3.73 11.62
N TYR A 15 13.53 -4.77 10.86
CA TYR A 15 14.20 -6.07 10.95
C TYR A 15 15.70 -5.95 10.66
N ASN A 16 16.08 -5.36 9.55
CA ASN A 16 17.47 -5.23 9.12
C ASN A 16 18.32 -4.33 10.03
N LYS A 17 17.67 -3.45 10.81
CA LYS A 17 18.29 -2.64 11.86
C LYS A 17 18.22 -3.27 13.26
N GLU A 18 17.84 -4.54 13.35
CA GLU A 18 17.79 -5.32 14.61
C GLU A 18 16.87 -4.69 15.67
N ALA A 19 15.76 -4.09 15.23
CA ALA A 19 14.83 -3.40 16.11
C ALA A 19 13.93 -4.33 16.95
N LYS A 20 14.23 -5.64 16.99
CA LYS A 20 13.53 -6.67 17.78
C LYS A 20 12.02 -6.71 17.58
N TYR A 21 11.59 -6.62 16.33
CA TYR A 21 10.22 -6.85 15.89
C TYR A 21 10.13 -8.04 14.97
N LYS A 22 9.01 -8.73 15.03
CA LYS A 22 8.60 -9.77 14.08
C LYS A 22 7.42 -9.30 13.25
N LEU A 23 7.40 -9.70 11.99
CA LEU A 23 6.28 -9.50 11.08
C LEU A 23 5.17 -10.49 11.41
N ALA A 24 4.00 -10.00 11.81
CA ALA A 24 2.88 -10.82 12.22
C ALA A 24 1.84 -11.04 11.12
N GLY A 25 1.82 -10.18 10.12
CA GLY A 25 0.89 -10.27 8.98
C GLY A 25 0.73 -8.95 8.25
N THR A 26 -0.23 -8.92 7.33
CA THR A 26 -0.67 -7.71 6.65
C THR A 26 -2.14 -7.41 6.95
N VAL A 27 -2.52 -6.14 6.93
CA VAL A 27 -3.93 -5.71 7.00
C VAL A 27 -4.47 -5.24 5.67
N GLY A 28 -3.63 -5.18 4.63
CA GLY A 28 -4.05 -4.73 3.30
C GLY A 28 -2.97 -4.98 2.26
N PHE A 29 -3.43 -5.44 1.13
CA PHE A 29 -2.66 -5.52 -0.09
C PHE A 29 -2.77 -4.24 -0.91
N GLY A 30 -2.10 -4.16 -2.04
CA GLY A 30 -2.01 -2.93 -2.81
C GLY A 30 -3.36 -2.24 -3.08
N SER A 31 -3.47 -1.00 -2.67
CA SER A 31 -4.62 -0.12 -2.92
C SER A 31 -4.21 1.16 -3.65
N LEU A 32 -3.18 1.07 -4.49
CA LEU A 32 -2.63 2.17 -5.27
C LEU A 32 -3.09 2.11 -6.71
N TYR A 33 -3.40 3.28 -7.25
CA TYR A 33 -3.94 3.43 -8.59
C TYR A 33 -3.24 4.57 -9.32
N VAL A 34 -2.91 4.34 -10.59
CA VAL A 34 -2.53 5.42 -11.50
C VAL A 34 -3.80 6.01 -12.08
N ILE A 35 -3.94 7.32 -11.96
CA ILE A 35 -5.09 8.07 -12.49
C ILE A 35 -4.66 9.12 -13.50
N SER A 36 -5.60 9.46 -14.39
CA SER A 36 -5.41 10.49 -15.42
C SER A 36 -6.67 11.36 -15.54
N SER A 37 -6.45 12.66 -15.78
CA SER A 37 -7.49 13.58 -16.22
C SER A 37 -7.79 13.47 -17.74
N ASN A 38 -7.04 12.63 -18.47
CA ASN A 38 -7.21 12.37 -19.90
C ASN A 38 -7.72 10.94 -20.10
N ASN A 39 -8.92 10.82 -20.67
CA ASN A 39 -9.59 9.53 -20.91
C ASN A 39 -8.90 8.65 -21.96
N SER A 40 -8.00 9.20 -22.79
CA SER A 40 -7.27 8.44 -23.80
C SER A 40 -6.13 7.60 -23.24
N VAL A 41 -5.74 7.82 -21.98
CA VAL A 41 -4.64 7.11 -21.33
C VAL A 41 -5.14 5.79 -20.77
N ASN A 42 -4.56 4.67 -21.22
CA ASN A 42 -5.02 3.33 -20.86
C ASN A 42 -3.91 2.35 -20.49
N SER A 43 -2.65 2.81 -20.44
CA SER A 43 -1.50 2.00 -19.99
C SER A 43 -0.42 2.88 -19.38
N LEU A 44 0.52 2.26 -18.65
CA LEU A 44 1.66 2.98 -18.07
C LEU A 44 2.59 3.56 -19.14
N GLU A 45 2.63 2.98 -20.34
CA GLU A 45 3.47 3.47 -21.43
C GLU A 45 3.11 4.90 -21.88
N TYR A 46 1.85 5.30 -21.78
CA TYR A 46 1.41 6.67 -22.05
C TYR A 46 1.98 7.72 -21.11
N LEU A 47 2.57 7.29 -19.99
CA LEU A 47 3.18 8.20 -19.04
C LEU A 47 4.57 8.68 -19.46
N LYS A 48 5.16 8.09 -20.51
CA LYS A 48 6.45 8.56 -21.05
C LYS A 48 6.34 10.04 -21.48
N GLY A 49 7.30 10.84 -21.03
CA GLY A 49 7.33 12.30 -21.24
C GLY A 49 6.31 13.08 -20.41
N LYS A 50 5.67 12.47 -19.41
CA LYS A 50 4.67 13.12 -18.55
C LYS A 50 5.23 13.40 -17.16
N ASP A 51 4.61 14.37 -16.50
CA ASP A 51 4.80 14.64 -15.08
C ASP A 51 3.73 13.86 -14.29
N VAL A 52 4.18 12.92 -13.47
CA VAL A 52 3.32 12.05 -12.66
C VAL A 52 3.54 12.38 -11.19
N TYR A 53 2.49 12.81 -10.54
CA TYR A 53 2.52 13.12 -9.12
C TYR A 53 2.39 11.86 -8.26
N ASN A 54 3.20 11.78 -7.20
CA ASN A 54 3.20 10.66 -6.26
C ASN A 54 3.36 11.15 -4.82
N VAL A 55 3.13 10.26 -3.88
CA VAL A 55 3.33 10.49 -2.44
C VAL A 55 4.35 9.49 -1.89
N GLY A 56 5.00 9.85 -0.78
CA GLY A 56 5.85 8.91 -0.05
C GLY A 56 7.08 8.47 -0.82
N GLN A 57 7.89 9.43 -1.29
CA GLN A 57 9.17 9.16 -1.95
C GLN A 57 10.02 8.19 -1.11
N GLY A 58 10.48 7.09 -1.73
CA GLY A 58 11.23 6.02 -1.05
C GLY A 58 10.39 5.11 -0.14
N LEU A 59 9.06 5.29 -0.09
CA LEU A 59 8.13 4.40 0.60
C LEU A 59 7.41 3.47 -0.39
N THR A 60 6.62 2.55 0.14
CA THR A 60 5.92 1.52 -0.66
C THR A 60 5.22 2.08 -1.92
N PRO A 61 4.46 3.21 -1.89
CA PRO A 61 3.81 3.72 -3.10
C PRO A 61 4.79 4.05 -4.23
N ASP A 62 5.89 4.70 -3.89
CA ASP A 62 6.92 5.09 -4.86
C ASP A 62 7.68 3.87 -5.41
N LEU A 63 8.09 2.98 -4.52
CA LEU A 63 8.86 1.78 -4.88
C LEU A 63 8.06 0.85 -5.80
N ILE A 64 6.79 0.59 -5.49
CA ILE A 64 5.92 -0.24 -6.32
C ILE A 64 5.74 0.38 -7.71
N PHE A 65 5.47 1.68 -7.79
CA PHE A 65 5.29 2.35 -9.07
C PHE A 65 6.56 2.24 -9.93
N LYS A 66 7.74 2.51 -9.36
CA LYS A 66 9.02 2.39 -10.06
C LYS A 66 9.31 0.97 -10.54
N ILE A 67 9.04 -0.05 -9.70
CA ILE A 67 9.21 -1.46 -10.08
C ILE A 67 8.34 -1.81 -11.28
N LEU A 68 7.07 -1.40 -11.27
CA LEU A 68 6.14 -1.69 -12.36
C LEU A 68 6.49 -0.94 -13.65
N LEU A 69 6.94 0.32 -13.55
CA LEU A 69 7.46 1.05 -14.70
C LEU A 69 8.65 0.33 -15.33
N GLN A 70 9.63 -0.10 -14.53
CA GLN A 70 10.80 -0.84 -15.02
C GLN A 70 10.42 -2.19 -15.65
N ASN A 71 9.44 -2.89 -15.06
CA ASN A 71 8.91 -4.13 -15.65
C ASN A 71 8.34 -3.90 -17.06
N ASP A 72 7.71 -2.77 -17.28
CA ASP A 72 7.12 -2.38 -18.58
C ASP A 72 8.16 -1.69 -19.49
N GLY A 73 9.45 -1.74 -19.16
CA GLY A 73 10.53 -1.14 -19.95
C GLY A 73 10.54 0.39 -19.92
N ILE A 74 9.99 0.99 -18.88
CA ILE A 74 9.95 2.44 -18.67
C ILE A 74 10.96 2.80 -17.58
N ASN A 75 11.93 3.65 -17.90
CA ASN A 75 12.88 4.14 -16.90
C ASN A 75 12.25 5.28 -16.09
N PRO A 76 12.01 5.09 -14.76
CA PRO A 76 11.32 6.09 -13.95
C PRO A 76 12.09 7.40 -13.76
N GLU A 77 13.41 7.41 -14.05
CA GLU A 77 14.25 8.59 -13.89
C GLU A 77 14.49 9.35 -15.20
N LYS A 78 14.23 8.70 -16.35
CA LYS A 78 14.55 9.26 -17.68
C LYS A 78 13.33 9.46 -18.56
N ASP A 79 12.36 8.54 -18.46
CA ASP A 79 11.26 8.49 -19.42
C ASP A 79 10.04 9.30 -18.96
N LEU A 80 9.98 9.71 -17.68
CA LEU A 80 8.94 10.58 -17.14
C LEU A 80 9.50 11.45 -16.00
N THR A 81 8.73 12.42 -15.55
CA THR A 81 9.05 13.20 -14.35
C THR A 81 8.22 12.68 -13.18
N LEU A 82 8.87 12.37 -12.05
CA LEU A 82 8.18 12.05 -10.81
C LEU A 82 8.18 13.28 -9.90
N SER A 83 7.00 13.84 -9.68
CA SER A 83 6.79 14.97 -8.78
C SER A 83 6.16 14.47 -7.47
N TYR A 84 6.73 14.88 -6.34
CA TYR A 84 6.27 14.42 -5.04
C TYR A 84 5.61 15.54 -4.25
N VAL A 85 4.53 15.21 -3.55
CA VAL A 85 3.92 16.07 -2.53
C VAL A 85 4.30 15.55 -1.13
N ASN A 86 4.34 16.47 -0.15
CA ASN A 86 4.74 16.12 1.21
C ASN A 86 3.69 15.27 1.93
N ALA A 87 2.41 15.50 1.63
CA ALA A 87 1.30 14.78 2.22
C ALA A 87 0.27 14.36 1.16
N ALA A 88 -0.32 13.20 1.36
CA ALA A 88 -1.38 12.71 0.48
C ALA A 88 -2.57 13.69 0.35
N SER A 89 -2.88 14.43 1.41
CA SER A 89 -3.92 15.46 1.41
C SER A 89 -3.70 16.61 0.41
N GLU A 90 -2.45 16.84 -0.02
CA GLU A 90 -2.12 17.88 -1.00
C GLU A 90 -2.39 17.41 -2.44
N LEU A 91 -2.31 16.12 -2.70
CA LEU A 91 -2.41 15.57 -4.06
C LEU A 91 -3.82 15.65 -4.64
N ALA A 92 -4.85 15.35 -3.84
CA ALA A 92 -6.22 15.38 -4.32
C ALA A 92 -6.65 16.77 -4.82
N PRO A 93 -6.41 17.89 -4.11
CA PRO A 93 -6.66 19.23 -4.62
C PRO A 93 -5.93 19.53 -5.93
N LEU A 94 -4.63 19.20 -6.02
CA LEU A 94 -3.84 19.43 -7.24
C LEU A 94 -4.43 18.73 -8.46
N PHE A 95 -4.89 17.49 -8.28
CA PHE A 95 -5.50 16.73 -9.38
C PHE A 95 -6.90 17.28 -9.74
N ILE A 96 -7.72 17.60 -8.76
CA ILE A 96 -9.07 18.15 -8.98
C ILE A 96 -8.99 19.50 -9.71
N GLU A 97 -8.05 20.37 -9.33
CA GLU A 97 -7.80 21.67 -9.95
C GLU A 97 -7.12 21.58 -11.32
N GLY A 98 -6.70 20.38 -11.75
CA GLY A 98 -6.06 20.15 -13.04
C GLY A 98 -4.57 20.53 -13.10
N LYS A 99 -3.95 20.84 -11.95
CA LYS A 99 -2.51 21.10 -11.83
C LYS A 99 -1.70 19.81 -11.98
N ALA A 100 -2.17 18.71 -11.38
CA ALA A 100 -1.67 17.36 -11.62
C ALA A 100 -2.58 16.64 -12.62
N LYS A 101 -2.06 16.28 -13.78
CA LYS A 101 -2.82 15.54 -14.80
C LYS A 101 -2.73 14.03 -14.65
N TYR A 102 -1.66 13.55 -14.06
CA TYR A 102 -1.37 12.15 -13.78
C TYR A 102 -0.93 12.01 -12.35
N ALA A 103 -1.44 11.02 -11.65
CA ALA A 103 -1.08 10.81 -10.26
C ALA A 103 -1.15 9.33 -9.85
N VAL A 104 -0.33 8.96 -8.88
CA VAL A 104 -0.44 7.70 -8.14
C VAL A 104 -1.12 8.00 -6.82
N VAL A 105 -2.27 7.41 -6.59
CA VAL A 105 -3.10 7.69 -5.43
C VAL A 105 -3.56 6.42 -4.73
N PRO A 106 -3.61 6.41 -3.38
CA PRO A 106 -4.23 5.33 -2.61
C PRO A 106 -5.74 5.52 -2.47
N GLU A 107 -6.45 4.48 -2.06
CA GLU A 107 -7.74 4.66 -1.40
C GLU A 107 -7.53 5.19 0.04
N PRO A 108 -8.44 5.97 0.60
CA PRO A 108 -9.71 6.48 0.05
C PRO A 108 -9.60 7.73 -0.84
N MET A 109 -8.40 8.20 -1.14
CA MET A 109 -8.18 9.41 -1.94
C MET A 109 -8.72 9.26 -3.37
N LEU A 110 -8.54 8.10 -3.99
CA LEU A 110 -9.10 7.82 -5.32
C LEU A 110 -10.62 8.05 -5.33
N THR A 111 -11.33 7.47 -4.36
CA THR A 111 -12.78 7.65 -4.22
C THR A 111 -13.16 9.12 -4.02
N GLN A 112 -12.40 9.86 -3.22
CA GLN A 112 -12.61 11.30 -3.01
C GLN A 112 -12.44 12.09 -4.32
N ILE A 113 -11.39 11.82 -5.07
CA ILE A 113 -11.13 12.46 -6.36
C ILE A 113 -12.27 12.15 -7.34
N MET A 114 -12.62 10.88 -7.51
CA MET A 114 -13.68 10.47 -8.46
C MET A 114 -15.06 11.00 -8.09
N THR A 115 -15.32 11.23 -6.81
CA THR A 115 -16.57 11.86 -6.36
C THR A 115 -16.65 13.33 -6.79
N LYS A 116 -15.53 14.06 -6.75
CA LYS A 116 -15.45 15.47 -7.15
C LYS A 116 -15.19 15.69 -8.63
N LYS A 117 -14.57 14.71 -9.29
CA LYS A 117 -14.18 14.74 -10.69
C LYS A 117 -14.50 13.38 -11.33
N PRO A 118 -15.78 13.12 -11.65
CA PRO A 118 -16.26 11.81 -12.12
C PRO A 118 -15.61 11.32 -13.42
N GLU A 119 -15.12 12.24 -14.25
CA GLU A 119 -14.41 11.94 -15.50
C GLU A 119 -12.98 11.40 -15.30
N THR A 120 -12.52 11.30 -14.04
CA THR A 120 -11.20 10.75 -13.73
C THR A 120 -11.07 9.31 -14.22
N LYS A 121 -10.04 9.07 -15.04
CA LYS A 121 -9.72 7.75 -15.58
C LYS A 121 -8.78 7.01 -14.64
N ILE A 122 -9.15 5.80 -14.23
CA ILE A 122 -8.18 4.85 -13.66
C ILE A 122 -7.41 4.23 -14.83
N VAL A 123 -6.11 4.51 -14.88
CA VAL A 123 -5.19 4.00 -15.90
C VAL A 123 -4.75 2.58 -15.56
N ALA A 124 -4.38 2.36 -14.29
CA ALA A 124 -3.94 1.06 -13.80
C ALA A 124 -4.20 0.91 -12.30
N SER A 125 -4.56 -0.29 -11.89
CA SER A 125 -4.40 -0.76 -10.51
C SER A 125 -2.99 -1.33 -10.37
N LEU A 126 -2.17 -0.76 -9.48
CA LEU A 126 -0.80 -1.24 -9.28
C LEU A 126 -0.79 -2.65 -8.68
N ASN A 127 -1.82 -3.00 -7.91
CA ASN A 127 -1.95 -4.37 -7.37
C ASN A 127 -2.20 -5.40 -8.46
N GLU A 128 -3.08 -5.10 -9.41
CA GLU A 128 -3.34 -6.02 -10.52
C GLU A 128 -2.15 -6.13 -11.48
N GLN A 129 -1.41 -5.05 -11.69
CA GLN A 129 -0.15 -5.10 -12.45
C GLN A 129 0.90 -5.93 -11.72
N TRP A 130 1.01 -5.77 -10.40
CA TRP A 130 1.91 -6.57 -9.57
C TRP A 130 1.59 -8.06 -9.64
N LYS A 131 0.32 -8.45 -9.50
CA LYS A 131 -0.13 -9.84 -9.61
C LYS A 131 0.31 -10.47 -10.93
N LYS A 132 0.12 -9.74 -12.03
CA LYS A 132 0.53 -10.21 -13.38
C LYS A 132 2.04 -10.37 -13.50
N MET A 133 2.82 -9.40 -12.97
CA MET A 133 4.27 -9.39 -13.06
C MET A 133 4.91 -10.50 -12.22
N SER A 134 4.34 -10.79 -11.05
CA SER A 134 4.96 -11.64 -10.02
C SER A 134 4.27 -12.99 -9.82
N ASP A 135 3.23 -13.28 -10.59
CA ASP A 135 2.35 -14.46 -10.42
C ASP A 135 1.78 -14.56 -8.99
N SER A 136 1.62 -13.41 -8.33
CA SER A 136 1.06 -13.32 -6.98
C SER A 136 -0.46 -13.47 -7.03
N LYS A 137 -1.02 -14.22 -6.08
CA LYS A 137 -2.47 -14.37 -5.95
C LYS A 137 -3.09 -13.17 -5.21
N MET A 138 -2.39 -12.61 -4.23
CA MET A 138 -2.89 -11.57 -3.35
C MET A 138 -2.43 -10.16 -3.75
N GLY A 139 -1.29 -10.05 -4.41
CA GLY A 139 -0.66 -8.79 -4.75
C GLY A 139 0.51 -8.46 -3.82
N TYR A 140 0.93 -7.19 -3.76
CA TYR A 140 2.00 -6.79 -2.86
C TYR A 140 1.44 -6.41 -1.48
N PRO A 141 2.10 -6.82 -0.39
CA PRO A 141 1.73 -6.36 0.95
C PRO A 141 2.01 -4.85 1.07
N GLN A 142 0.98 -4.07 1.44
CA GLN A 142 1.11 -2.62 1.54
C GLN A 142 1.30 -2.16 2.98
N SER A 143 0.57 -2.74 3.91
CA SER A 143 0.58 -2.38 5.33
C SER A 143 0.78 -3.61 6.19
N SER A 144 1.89 -3.62 6.92
CA SER A 144 2.32 -4.76 7.73
C SER A 144 2.07 -4.54 9.22
N ILE A 145 1.72 -5.61 9.90
CA ILE A 145 1.66 -5.66 11.36
C ILE A 145 3.01 -6.18 11.86
N ILE A 146 3.67 -5.39 12.71
CA ILE A 146 4.88 -5.81 13.42
C ILE A 146 4.62 -5.86 14.92
N VAL A 147 5.21 -6.85 15.58
CA VAL A 147 5.05 -7.11 17.01
C VAL A 147 6.43 -7.22 17.65
N LYS A 148 6.62 -6.60 18.83
CA LYS A 148 7.87 -6.78 19.58
C LYS A 148 8.10 -8.26 19.92
N GLU A 149 9.34 -8.72 19.74
CA GLU A 149 9.72 -10.11 20.03
C GLU A 149 9.42 -10.52 21.47
N ASP A 150 9.72 -9.64 22.44
CA ASP A 150 9.48 -9.92 23.86
C ASP A 150 7.99 -10.07 24.16
N LEU A 151 7.13 -9.25 23.53
CA LEU A 151 5.69 -9.39 23.68
C LEU A 151 5.20 -10.70 23.08
N ALA A 152 5.68 -11.04 21.88
CA ALA A 152 5.31 -12.27 21.20
C ALA A 152 5.72 -13.53 21.99
N LYS A 153 6.89 -13.49 22.66
CA LYS A 153 7.39 -14.60 23.50
C LYS A 153 6.65 -14.72 24.84
N ASN A 154 6.45 -13.58 25.52
CA ASN A 154 5.96 -13.59 26.91
C ASN A 154 4.43 -13.55 27.00
N ASN A 155 3.74 -13.10 25.95
CA ASN A 155 2.29 -12.93 25.90
C ASN A 155 1.72 -13.39 24.56
N SER A 156 2.16 -14.54 24.05
CA SER A 156 1.77 -15.05 22.73
C SER A 156 0.26 -15.17 22.57
N GLU A 157 -0.46 -15.64 23.60
CA GLU A 157 -1.92 -15.76 23.60
C GLU A 157 -2.60 -14.40 23.37
N ALA A 158 -2.14 -13.35 24.05
CA ALA A 158 -2.68 -12.00 23.86
C ALA A 158 -2.41 -11.48 22.46
N VAL A 159 -1.21 -11.72 21.91
CA VAL A 159 -0.87 -11.35 20.54
C VAL A 159 -1.79 -12.06 19.54
N GLN A 160 -1.96 -13.38 19.67
CA GLN A 160 -2.84 -14.15 18.78
C GLN A 160 -4.30 -13.67 18.85
N LYS A 161 -4.78 -13.34 20.05
CA LYS A 161 -6.12 -12.79 20.22
C LYS A 161 -6.28 -11.44 19.52
N ILE A 162 -5.29 -10.54 19.62
CA ILE A 162 -5.31 -9.24 18.93
C ILE A 162 -5.29 -9.44 17.42
N LEU A 163 -4.45 -10.33 16.89
CA LEU A 163 -4.40 -10.62 15.46
C LEU A 163 -5.73 -11.18 14.94
N LYS A 164 -6.38 -12.04 15.72
CA LYS A 164 -7.71 -12.56 15.40
C LYS A 164 -8.78 -11.47 15.40
N GLU A 165 -8.73 -10.52 16.33
CA GLU A 165 -9.66 -9.39 16.35
C GLU A 165 -9.42 -8.43 15.17
N ILE A 166 -8.18 -8.28 14.71
CA ILE A 166 -7.87 -7.55 13.47
C ILE A 166 -8.48 -8.26 12.26
N ASP A 167 -8.36 -9.59 12.17
CA ASP A 167 -9.01 -10.39 11.11
C ASP A 167 -10.54 -10.23 11.14
N ASN A 168 -11.14 -10.37 12.32
CA ASN A 168 -12.59 -10.17 12.49
C ASN A 168 -13.01 -8.76 12.05
N SER A 169 -12.25 -7.74 12.44
CA SER A 169 -12.55 -6.33 12.13
C SER A 169 -12.44 -6.04 10.63
N THR A 170 -11.42 -6.58 9.94
CA THR A 170 -11.29 -6.39 8.49
C THR A 170 -12.42 -7.10 7.73
N LYS A 171 -12.80 -8.30 8.14
CA LYS A 171 -13.95 -9.03 7.57
C LYS A 171 -15.26 -8.30 7.80
N TRP A 172 -15.47 -7.81 9.04
CA TRP A 172 -16.66 -7.04 9.38
C TRP A 172 -16.76 -5.76 8.54
N ALA A 173 -15.67 -4.98 8.43
CA ALA A 173 -15.66 -3.74 7.64
C ALA A 173 -16.00 -3.99 6.16
N ASN A 174 -15.48 -5.06 5.58
CA ASN A 174 -15.80 -5.45 4.19
C ASN A 174 -17.27 -5.88 4.02
N GLY A 175 -17.87 -6.49 5.04
CA GLY A 175 -19.26 -6.91 5.04
C GLY A 175 -20.25 -5.83 5.40
N ASN A 176 -19.82 -4.75 6.07
CA ASN A 176 -20.67 -3.68 6.64
C ASN A 176 -20.09 -2.30 6.30
N LYS A 177 -19.96 -2.02 5.01
CA LYS A 177 -19.20 -0.86 4.51
C LYS A 177 -19.74 0.49 4.98
N GLU A 178 -21.07 0.64 5.01
CA GLU A 178 -21.73 1.85 5.46
C GLU A 178 -21.49 2.12 6.95
N GLU A 179 -21.65 1.09 7.79
CA GLU A 179 -21.38 1.18 9.22
C GLU A 179 -19.89 1.41 9.49
N ALA A 180 -19.01 0.74 8.74
CA ALA A 180 -17.58 0.96 8.84
C ALA A 180 -17.20 2.40 8.47
N GLY A 181 -17.82 2.96 7.44
CA GLY A 181 -17.67 4.36 7.08
C GLY A 181 -18.15 5.31 8.20
N ALA A 182 -19.30 5.03 8.81
CA ALA A 182 -19.84 5.81 9.91
C ALA A 182 -18.93 5.79 11.14
N PHE A 183 -18.46 4.60 11.55
CA PHE A 183 -17.53 4.49 12.67
C PHE A 183 -16.17 5.16 12.40
N ALA A 184 -15.66 5.05 11.16
CA ALA A 184 -14.42 5.71 10.78
C ALA A 184 -14.54 7.25 10.91
N GLU A 185 -15.67 7.83 10.49
CA GLU A 185 -15.93 9.27 10.67
C GLU A 185 -16.06 9.64 12.16
N GLU A 186 -16.78 8.84 12.95
CA GLU A 186 -16.97 9.04 14.40
C GLU A 186 -15.64 9.05 15.16
N VAL A 187 -14.71 8.13 14.83
CA VAL A 187 -13.38 8.08 15.47
C VAL A 187 -12.37 9.04 14.84
N GLY A 188 -12.79 9.89 13.91
CA GLY A 188 -11.97 10.95 13.33
C GLY A 188 -11.00 10.51 12.24
N ILE A 189 -11.23 9.37 11.57
CA ILE A 189 -10.47 9.01 10.36
C ILE A 189 -10.81 10.02 9.26
N THR A 190 -9.79 10.55 8.62
CA THR A 190 -9.94 11.59 7.57
C THR A 190 -10.78 11.08 6.39
N GLY A 191 -11.91 11.72 6.16
CA GLY A 191 -12.84 11.43 5.08
C GLY A 191 -14.28 11.40 5.58
N LYS A 192 -15.23 11.65 4.66
CA LYS A 192 -16.65 11.48 4.95
C LYS A 192 -17.01 10.01 4.90
N LYS A 193 -17.98 9.60 5.73
CA LYS A 193 -18.42 8.21 5.82
C LYS A 193 -18.74 7.56 4.47
N GLU A 194 -19.38 8.29 3.55
CA GLU A 194 -19.73 7.78 2.23
C GLU A 194 -18.50 7.53 1.35
N ILE A 195 -17.46 8.37 1.49
CA ILE A 195 -16.17 8.19 0.80
C ILE A 195 -15.44 6.96 1.32
N ILE A 196 -15.40 6.82 2.66
CA ILE A 196 -14.73 5.67 3.30
C ILE A 196 -15.47 4.37 2.94
N ALA A 197 -16.80 4.33 3.09
CA ALA A 197 -17.60 3.17 2.73
C ALA A 197 -17.36 2.71 1.28
N LYS A 198 -17.42 3.64 0.33
CA LYS A 198 -17.18 3.35 -1.09
C LYS A 198 -15.75 2.94 -1.39
N SER A 199 -14.78 3.48 -0.67
CA SER A 199 -13.35 3.15 -0.87
C SER A 199 -13.03 1.71 -0.51
N LEU A 200 -13.78 1.09 0.42
CA LEU A 200 -13.57 -0.30 0.83
C LEU A 200 -13.71 -1.31 -0.33
N GLU A 201 -14.41 -0.96 -1.40
CA GLU A 201 -14.49 -1.80 -2.61
C GLU A 201 -13.13 -2.01 -3.30
N ARG A 202 -12.20 -1.07 -3.11
CA ARG A 202 -10.89 -1.03 -3.77
C ARG A 202 -9.72 -0.94 -2.82
N ALA A 203 -9.99 -0.84 -1.52
CA ALA A 203 -8.94 -0.69 -0.49
C ALA A 203 -8.14 -1.98 -0.27
N ASN A 204 -8.62 -3.14 -0.78
CA ASN A 204 -8.01 -4.46 -0.54
C ASN A 204 -7.69 -4.69 0.95
N LEU A 205 -8.59 -4.22 1.83
CA LEU A 205 -8.50 -4.39 3.27
C LEU A 205 -8.73 -5.86 3.60
N ASN A 206 -7.68 -6.55 4.02
CA ASN A 206 -7.75 -7.97 4.35
C ASN A 206 -6.58 -8.35 5.26
N TYR A 207 -6.89 -8.95 6.40
CA TYR A 207 -5.85 -9.55 7.23
C TYR A 207 -5.41 -10.90 6.66
N VAL A 208 -4.11 -11.07 6.52
CA VAL A 208 -3.48 -12.36 6.22
C VAL A 208 -2.28 -12.51 7.16
N SER A 209 -2.16 -13.69 7.80
CA SER A 209 -1.04 -13.96 8.69
C SER A 209 0.29 -13.89 7.94
N ALA A 210 1.37 -13.64 8.68
CA ALA A 210 2.71 -13.58 8.10
C ALA A 210 3.09 -14.88 7.38
N LEU A 211 2.77 -16.02 7.98
CA LEU A 211 3.07 -17.34 7.40
C LEU A 211 2.25 -17.65 6.16
N ASP A 212 0.96 -17.25 6.13
CA ASP A 212 0.10 -17.45 4.96
C ASP A 212 0.42 -16.49 3.80
N SER A 213 1.15 -15.40 4.07
CA SER A 213 1.59 -14.40 3.08
C SER A 213 3.10 -14.36 2.88
N GLU A 214 3.83 -15.35 3.37
CA GLU A 214 5.30 -15.39 3.35
C GLU A 214 5.86 -15.23 1.93
N SER A 215 5.37 -16.00 0.97
CA SER A 215 5.82 -15.94 -0.42
C SER A 215 5.61 -14.55 -1.04
N GLU A 216 4.50 -13.88 -0.70
CA GLU A 216 4.20 -12.52 -1.17
C GLU A 216 5.21 -11.51 -0.60
N TYR A 217 5.56 -11.64 0.68
CA TYR A 217 6.54 -10.78 1.33
C TYR A 217 7.95 -10.99 0.80
N ILE A 218 8.40 -12.22 0.65
CA ILE A 218 9.74 -12.52 0.14
C ILE A 218 9.88 -11.98 -1.30
N ASN A 219 8.89 -12.23 -2.16
CA ASN A 219 8.88 -11.68 -3.51
C ASN A 219 8.89 -10.14 -3.51
N PHE A 220 8.09 -9.51 -2.66
CA PHE A 220 8.04 -8.05 -2.50
C PHE A 220 9.40 -7.49 -2.07
N TYR A 221 10.02 -8.05 -1.05
CA TYR A 221 11.30 -7.58 -0.54
C TYR A 221 12.45 -7.82 -1.53
N ASP A 222 12.47 -8.93 -2.24
CA ASP A 222 13.47 -9.20 -3.27
C ASP A 222 13.40 -8.21 -4.43
N LYS A 223 12.19 -7.84 -4.87
CA LYS A 223 12.02 -6.83 -5.91
C LYS A 223 12.45 -5.44 -5.45
N ILE A 224 12.11 -5.05 -4.21
CA ILE A 224 12.59 -3.78 -3.65
C ILE A 224 14.11 -3.80 -3.47
N TYR A 225 14.67 -4.90 -2.98
CA TYR A 225 16.13 -5.02 -2.86
C TYR A 225 16.83 -4.85 -4.20
N SER A 226 16.28 -5.40 -5.26
CA SER A 226 16.83 -5.27 -6.62
C SER A 226 16.73 -3.85 -7.16
N LEU A 227 15.69 -3.09 -6.80
CA LEU A 227 15.52 -1.70 -7.19
C LEU A 227 16.37 -0.75 -6.34
N GLU A 228 16.24 -0.83 -5.03
CA GLU A 228 16.85 0.07 -4.05
C GLU A 228 17.07 -0.64 -2.71
N PRO A 229 18.22 -1.27 -2.49
CA PRO A 229 18.51 -2.02 -1.25
C PRO A 229 18.29 -1.21 0.03
N LYS A 230 18.59 0.09 -0.01
CA LYS A 230 18.43 0.99 1.16
C LYS A 230 16.98 1.12 1.62
N ALA A 231 16.02 0.95 0.70
CA ALA A 231 14.60 1.06 1.00
C ALA A 231 14.06 -0.05 1.92
N ILE A 232 14.84 -1.12 2.12
CA ILE A 232 14.58 -2.19 3.09
C ILE A 232 15.73 -2.39 4.09
N GLY A 233 16.55 -1.36 4.30
CA GLY A 233 17.64 -1.41 5.29
C GLY A 233 18.96 -1.99 4.78
N GLY A 234 19.16 -2.13 3.47
CA GLY A 234 20.43 -2.45 2.84
C GLY A 234 20.81 -3.93 2.80
N LYS A 235 19.99 -4.82 3.36
CA LYS A 235 20.20 -6.28 3.37
C LYS A 235 18.95 -7.00 2.84
N LYS A 236 19.14 -8.18 2.27
CA LYS A 236 18.01 -9.06 1.96
C LYS A 236 17.31 -9.49 3.24
N VAL A 237 15.99 -9.60 3.15
CA VAL A 237 15.16 -10.13 4.24
C VAL A 237 15.07 -11.65 4.08
N ASN A 238 15.13 -12.35 5.19
CA ASN A 238 14.96 -13.81 5.26
C ASN A 238 13.71 -14.19 6.09
N GLU A 239 13.44 -15.48 6.17
CA GLU A 239 12.26 -16.04 6.85
C GLU A 239 12.23 -15.76 8.36
N GLU A 240 13.35 -15.40 8.98
CA GLU A 240 13.41 -15.08 10.40
C GLU A 240 12.67 -13.80 10.78
N ILE A 241 12.31 -12.96 9.79
CA ILE A 241 11.46 -11.79 10.02
C ILE A 241 10.07 -12.20 10.51
N PHE A 242 9.55 -13.34 10.07
CA PHE A 242 8.18 -13.73 10.33
C PHE A 242 7.96 -14.20 11.76
N LEU A 243 6.84 -13.79 12.33
CA LEU A 243 6.35 -14.30 13.62
C LEU A 243 5.95 -15.78 13.42
N GLN A 244 6.66 -16.66 14.10
CA GLN A 244 6.32 -18.07 14.16
C GLN A 244 5.12 -18.30 15.10
N LYS A 245 4.44 -19.47 14.92
CA LYS A 245 3.28 -19.85 15.75
C LYS A 245 3.68 -20.13 17.21
#